data_52c9720cd9cfd2b567cf40f857ab1ce2
#
_entry.id   52c9720cd9cfd2b567cf40f857ab1ce2
#
_cell.length_a   1.000
_cell.length_b   1.000
_cell.length_c   1.000
_cell.angle_alpha   90.00
_cell.angle_beta   90.00
_cell.angle_gamma   90.00
#
_symmetry.space_group_name_H-M   'P 1'
#
loop_
_entity.id
_entity.type
_entity.pdbx_description
1 polymer ?
#
loop_
_entity_poly.entity_id
_entity_poly.type
_entity_poly.pdbx_seq_one_letter_code
_entity_poly.pdbx_strand_id
1 'polypeptide(L)' 'MDTDPARPLEGRTVALLATDGVERVELTEPRRALEAAGARTLLVAPEPGEIRAFDHLDPAEPVPVDLGLDEARPD' A
#
# COMPACT_ATOMS: atom_id res chain seq x y z
N MET A 1 7.74 -8.83 24.27
CA MET A 1 7.74 -9.62 23.02
C MET A 1 8.98 -9.26 22.21
N ASP A 2 9.70 -10.28 21.82
CA ASP A 2 10.92 -10.05 21.06
C ASP A 2 10.59 -9.88 19.59
N THR A 3 11.06 -8.79 19.01
CA THR A 3 10.89 -8.52 17.59
C THR A 3 12.13 -9.03 16.87
N ASP A 4 11.92 -9.78 15.81
CA ASP A 4 12.99 -10.23 14.95
C ASP A 4 13.67 -8.98 14.33
N PRO A 5 14.98 -8.80 14.51
CA PRO A 5 15.67 -7.64 13.93
C PRO A 5 15.52 -7.51 12.41
N ALA A 6 15.30 -8.64 11.70
CA ALA A 6 15.08 -8.63 10.27
C ALA A 6 13.64 -8.26 9.90
N ARG A 7 12.72 -8.25 10.88
CA ARG A 7 11.30 -7.97 10.66
C ARG A 7 10.76 -7.01 11.74
N PRO A 8 11.31 -5.79 11.81
CA PRO A 8 10.97 -4.87 12.89
C PRO A 8 9.50 -4.43 12.91
N LEU A 9 8.78 -4.61 11.80
CA LEU A 9 7.37 -4.22 11.70
C LEU A 9 6.42 -5.41 11.77
N GLU A 10 6.91 -6.56 12.19
CA GLU A 10 6.07 -7.75 12.32
C GLU A 10 4.90 -7.47 13.26
N GLY A 11 3.71 -7.85 12.82
CA GLY A 11 2.47 -7.60 13.57
C GLY A 11 1.85 -6.24 13.32
N ARG A 12 2.51 -5.38 12.54
CA ARG A 12 1.98 -4.06 12.21
C ARG A 12 1.21 -4.10 10.90
N THR A 13 0.15 -3.28 10.83
CA THR A 13 -0.58 -3.04 9.59
C THR A 13 -0.39 -1.58 9.20
N VAL A 14 0.06 -1.35 7.97
CA VAL A 14 0.35 -0.01 7.47
C VAL A 14 -0.56 0.29 6.30
N ALA A 15 -1.27 1.41 6.37
CA ALA A 15 -2.11 1.86 5.28
C ALA A 15 -1.29 2.73 4.33
N LEU A 16 -1.39 2.44 3.04
CA LEU A 16 -0.78 3.22 1.99
C LEU A 16 -1.89 3.97 1.27
N LEU A 17 -1.80 5.28 1.24
CA LEU A 17 -2.80 6.13 0.60
C LEU A 17 -2.36 6.46 -0.82
N ALA A 18 -3.21 6.13 -1.79
CA ALA A 18 -2.93 6.41 -3.19
C ALA A 18 -4.21 6.61 -3.97
N THR A 19 -4.09 7.17 -5.15
CA THR A 19 -5.21 7.39 -6.05
C THR A 19 -4.75 7.23 -7.49
N ASP A 20 -5.68 7.34 -8.43
CA ASP A 20 -5.36 7.28 -9.85
C ASP A 20 -4.26 8.28 -10.21
N GLY A 21 -3.34 7.84 -11.06
CA GLY A 21 -2.22 8.68 -11.49
C GLY A 21 -0.96 8.47 -10.69
N VAL A 22 -0.99 7.64 -9.63
CA VAL A 22 0.20 7.37 -8.84
C VAL A 22 1.28 6.72 -9.71
N GLU A 23 2.53 7.14 -9.52
CA GLU A 23 3.66 6.49 -10.16
C GLU A 23 3.82 5.10 -9.56
N ARG A 24 3.85 4.06 -10.40
CA ARG A 24 3.85 2.67 -9.92
C ARG A 24 4.97 2.40 -8.92
N VAL A 25 6.19 2.85 -9.22
CA VAL A 25 7.33 2.60 -8.36
C VAL A 25 7.19 3.27 -6.99
N GLU A 26 6.52 4.41 -6.93
CA GLU A 26 6.29 5.12 -5.67
C GLU A 26 5.31 4.39 -4.76
N LEU A 27 4.52 3.50 -5.33
CA LEU A 27 3.61 2.65 -4.57
C LEU A 27 4.27 1.30 -4.24
N THR A 28 4.88 0.66 -5.25
CA THR A 28 5.38 -0.70 -5.09
C THR A 28 6.64 -0.79 -4.24
N GLU A 29 7.55 0.17 -4.32
CA GLU A 29 8.79 0.11 -3.54
C GLU A 29 8.56 0.29 -2.04
N PRO A 30 7.80 1.30 -1.57
CA PRO A 30 7.49 1.38 -0.15
C PRO A 30 6.73 0.15 0.36
N ARG A 31 5.79 -0.34 -0.44
CA ARG A 31 5.01 -1.52 -0.06
C ARG A 31 5.90 -2.73 0.11
N ARG A 32 6.81 -2.95 -0.83
CA ARG A 32 7.76 -4.07 -0.75
C ARG A 32 8.66 -3.95 0.47
N ALA A 33 9.16 -2.74 0.75
CA ALA A 33 10.04 -2.50 1.87
C ALA A 33 9.32 -2.77 3.21
N LEU A 34 8.08 -2.30 3.33
CA LEU A 34 7.28 -2.53 4.53
C LEU A 34 6.99 -4.00 4.75
N GLU A 35 6.62 -4.71 3.67
CA GLU A 35 6.33 -6.14 3.76
C GLU A 35 7.58 -6.95 4.06
N ALA A 36 8.72 -6.57 3.51
CA ALA A 36 10.00 -7.20 3.83
C ALA A 36 10.36 -7.00 5.31
N ALA A 37 9.94 -5.89 5.90
CA ALA A 37 10.16 -5.62 7.33
C ALA A 37 9.10 -6.29 8.22
N GLY A 38 8.17 -7.05 7.64
CA GLY A 38 7.18 -7.82 8.37
C GLY A 38 5.80 -7.19 8.47
N ALA A 39 5.60 -6.00 7.93
CA ALA A 39 4.31 -5.34 7.99
C ALA A 39 3.31 -5.97 7.03
N ARG A 40 2.05 -5.87 7.40
CA ARG A 40 0.94 -6.08 6.48
C ARG A 40 0.59 -4.72 5.89
N THR A 41 0.38 -4.65 4.59
CA THR A 41 0.02 -3.39 3.94
C THR A 41 -1.41 -3.43 3.43
N LEU A 42 -2.08 -2.29 3.52
CA LEU A 42 -3.42 -2.11 2.95
C LEU A 42 -3.37 -0.89 2.04
N LEU A 43 -3.87 -1.03 0.83
CA LEU A 43 -3.98 0.10 -0.08
C LEU A 43 -5.33 0.79 0.16
N VAL A 44 -5.28 2.06 0.51
CA VAL A 44 -6.45 2.90 0.76
C VAL A 44 -6.52 3.96 -0.34
N ALA A 45 -7.69 4.08 -0.96
CA ALA A 45 -7.93 5.07 -2.00
C ALA A 45 -9.25 5.79 -1.72
N PRO A 46 -9.53 6.92 -2.39
CA PRO A 46 -10.79 7.63 -2.17
C PRO A 46 -12.01 6.75 -2.42
N GLU A 47 -11.93 5.89 -3.43
CA GLU A 47 -13.03 4.99 -3.77
C GLU A 47 -12.57 3.54 -3.71
N PRO A 48 -13.46 2.61 -3.37
CA PRO A 48 -13.14 1.18 -3.43
C PRO A 48 -12.99 0.72 -4.89
N GLY A 49 -12.47 -0.48 -5.09
CA GLY A 49 -12.27 -1.06 -6.41
C GLY A 49 -10.81 -1.15 -6.76
N GLU A 50 -10.37 -0.36 -7.71
CA GLU A 50 -8.97 -0.34 -8.11
C GLU A 50 -8.55 1.05 -8.54
N ILE A 51 -7.24 1.31 -8.48
CA ILE A 51 -6.68 2.56 -8.97
C ILE A 51 -5.77 2.24 -10.15
N ARG A 52 -5.57 3.24 -11.00
CA ARG A 52 -4.66 3.14 -12.13
C ARG A 52 -3.30 3.72 -11.75
N ALA A 53 -2.28 2.86 -11.72
CA ALA A 53 -0.90 3.30 -11.57
C ALA A 53 -0.30 3.58 -12.94
N PHE A 54 0.80 4.27 -12.98
CA PHE A 54 1.46 4.66 -14.21
C PHE A 54 2.96 4.41 -14.12
N ASP A 55 3.56 4.10 -15.26
CA ASP A 55 5.00 4.11 -15.46
C ASP A 55 5.29 5.34 -16.29
N HIS A 56 5.64 6.44 -15.63
CA HIS A 56 5.72 7.76 -16.24
C HIS A 56 4.36 8.15 -16.83
N LEU A 57 4.25 8.27 -18.15
CA LEU A 57 2.99 8.61 -18.81
C LEU A 57 2.22 7.39 -19.31
N ASP A 58 2.78 6.21 -19.17
CA ASP A 58 2.17 4.97 -19.65
C ASP A 58 1.34 4.33 -18.56
N PRO A 59 0.06 3.98 -18.83
CA PRO A 59 -0.74 3.27 -17.85
C PRO A 59 -0.12 1.92 -17.51
N ALA A 60 0.02 1.65 -16.22
CA ALA A 60 0.41 0.33 -15.73
C ALA A 60 -0.85 -0.49 -15.43
N GLU A 61 -0.66 -1.68 -14.90
CA GLU A 61 -1.81 -2.51 -14.53
C GLU A 61 -2.60 -1.88 -13.40
N PRO A 62 -3.91 -2.08 -13.36
CA PRO A 62 -4.72 -1.62 -12.23
C PRO A 62 -4.25 -2.27 -10.94
N VAL A 63 -4.33 -1.52 -9.84
CA VAL A 63 -3.96 -2.01 -8.52
C VAL A 63 -5.23 -2.12 -7.67
N PRO A 64 -5.53 -3.31 -7.13
CA PRO A 64 -6.71 -3.46 -6.29
C PRO A 64 -6.61 -2.60 -5.03
N VAL A 65 -7.72 -1.98 -4.68
CA VAL A 65 -7.85 -1.17 -3.47
C VAL A 65 -8.38 -2.08 -2.36
N ASP A 66 -7.70 -2.08 -1.23
CA ASP A 66 -8.15 -2.88 -0.08
C ASP A 66 -9.32 -2.23 0.64
N LEU A 67 -9.24 -0.90 0.82
CA LEU A 67 -10.30 -0.14 1.50
C LEU A 67 -10.50 1.20 0.81
N GLY A 68 -11.76 1.60 0.63
CA GLY A 68 -12.09 2.98 0.31
C GLY A 68 -11.84 3.85 1.54
N LEU A 69 -11.66 5.14 1.32
CA LEU A 69 -11.35 6.05 2.42
C LEU A 69 -12.42 6.06 3.50
N ASP A 70 -13.69 5.93 3.10
CA ASP A 70 -14.80 5.89 4.05
C ASP A 70 -14.79 4.62 4.91
N GLU A 71 -14.12 3.59 4.45
CA GLU A 71 -14.04 2.31 5.16
C GLU A 71 -12.82 2.22 6.07
N ALA A 72 -11.80 3.03 5.78
CA ALA A 72 -10.57 3.01 6.55
C ALA A 72 -10.79 3.71 7.88
N ARG A 73 -10.49 3.01 8.98
CA ARG A 73 -10.65 3.55 10.32
C ARG A 73 -9.35 3.41 11.08
N PRO A 74 -8.84 4.51 11.64
CA PRO A 74 -7.69 4.42 12.54
C PRO A 74 -8.14 3.74 13.85
N ASP A 75 -7.29 2.93 14.39
CA ASP A 75 -7.52 2.28 15.68
C ASP A 75 -7.11 3.16 16.83
#